data_2c7ee58ba52cce7b66f368fe330fab05
#
_entry.id   2c7ee58ba52cce7b66f368fe330fab05
#
_cell.length_a   1.000
_cell.length_b   1.000
_cell.length_c   1.000
_cell.angle_alpha   90.00
_cell.angle_beta   90.00
_cell.angle_gamma   90.00
#
_symmetry.space_group_name_H-M   'P 1'
#
loop_
_entity.id
_entity.type
_entity.pdbx_description
1 polymer ?
#
loop_
_entity_poly.entity_id
_entity_poly.type
_entity_poly.pdbx_seq_one_letter_code
_entity_poly.pdbx_strand_id
1 'polypeptide(L)'
;MDHLGSGKDWDLSRKRGGLMMLPPNAFAPKSSPLVTENYHTSLEALGSVSDMLQKSKCEHVVVCGADIIANIPLDEAMREHKKSGADVTIVCTKNGDGGAFDMFLNLSPRHEVNDIRNGDNAGGKCKYKSLGIYIMKRKYLLDLLSDCVTHNLHSFERDAMQHVFNRGDAIQAYVFDKYVAKIEDVKSYFSAVSYTHLTLPTICSV
;
A
#
# COMPACT_ATOMS: atom_id res chain seq x y z
N MET A 1 -18.28 10.63 0.50
CA MET A 1 -18.90 9.56 -0.31
C MET A 1 -19.33 10.05 -1.69
N ASP A 2 -19.71 11.30 -1.81
CA ASP A 2 -20.26 11.85 -3.07
C ASP A 2 -19.24 11.85 -4.22
N HIS A 3 -17.96 12.01 -3.94
CA HIS A 3 -16.92 12.03 -4.97
C HIS A 3 -16.67 10.63 -5.59
N LEU A 4 -16.66 9.58 -4.80
CA LEU A 4 -16.46 8.22 -5.29
C LEU A 4 -17.73 7.61 -5.89
N GLY A 5 -18.88 7.97 -5.38
CA GLY A 5 -20.17 7.48 -5.85
C GLY A 5 -20.21 5.95 -5.97
N SER A 6 -20.67 5.49 -7.14
CA SER A 6 -20.67 4.05 -7.50
C SER A 6 -19.39 3.60 -8.23
N GLY A 7 -18.39 4.46 -8.38
CA GLY A 7 -17.20 4.18 -9.18
C GLY A 7 -17.41 4.23 -10.69
N LYS A 8 -18.55 4.81 -11.16
CA LYS A 8 -18.91 4.85 -12.57
C LYS A 8 -17.87 5.58 -13.42
N ASP A 9 -17.33 6.67 -12.93
CA ASP A 9 -16.36 7.51 -13.64
C ASP A 9 -15.02 6.81 -13.88
N TRP A 10 -14.76 5.73 -13.13
CA TRP A 10 -13.56 4.88 -13.28
C TRP A 10 -13.90 3.49 -13.85
N ASP A 11 -15.07 3.29 -14.45
CA ASP A 11 -15.56 1.99 -14.94
C ASP A 11 -15.59 0.89 -13.85
N LEU A 12 -15.78 1.28 -12.59
CA LEU A 12 -15.85 0.38 -11.44
C LEU A 12 -17.28 0.09 -10.96
N SER A 13 -18.31 0.58 -11.67
CA SER A 13 -19.72 0.31 -11.37
C SER A 13 -20.15 -1.06 -11.88
N ARG A 14 -19.46 -2.11 -11.45
CA ARG A 14 -19.68 -3.50 -11.88
C ARG A 14 -20.15 -4.36 -10.74
N LYS A 15 -21.03 -5.34 -11.01
CA LYS A 15 -21.48 -6.32 -10.00
C LYS A 15 -20.37 -7.25 -9.50
N ARG A 16 -19.32 -7.44 -10.29
CA ARG A 16 -18.13 -8.24 -9.94
C ARG A 16 -16.88 -7.48 -10.36
N GLY A 17 -15.93 -7.34 -9.44
CA GLY A 17 -14.67 -6.62 -9.68
C GLY A 17 -14.83 -5.09 -9.76
N GLY A 18 -15.92 -4.53 -9.21
CA GLY A 18 -16.15 -3.10 -9.10
C GLY A 18 -15.67 -2.51 -7.78
N LEU A 19 -15.96 -1.23 -7.57
CA LEU A 19 -15.71 -0.52 -6.32
C LEU A 19 -16.63 -1.07 -5.21
N MET A 20 -16.02 -1.42 -4.07
CA MET A 20 -16.74 -1.75 -2.86
C MET A 20 -16.23 -0.85 -1.73
N MET A 21 -17.10 -0.03 -1.19
CA MET A 21 -16.81 0.76 0.00
C MET A 21 -17.17 -0.04 1.24
N LEU A 22 -16.22 -0.14 2.17
CA LEU A 22 -16.30 -0.96 3.37
C LEU A 22 -16.20 -0.04 4.59
N PRO A 23 -17.33 0.57 5.03
CA PRO A 23 -17.32 1.40 6.22
C PRO A 23 -17.01 0.53 7.46
N PRO A 24 -16.49 1.13 8.54
CA PRO A 24 -16.27 0.45 9.80
C PRO A 24 -17.55 -0.32 10.22
N ASN A 25 -17.38 -1.52 10.76
CA ASN A 25 -18.45 -2.39 11.27
C ASN A 25 -19.45 -2.97 10.25
N ALA A 26 -19.40 -2.62 8.97
CA ALA A 26 -20.36 -3.15 8.00
C ALA A 26 -20.17 -4.64 7.70
N PHE A 27 -18.97 -5.17 7.85
CA PHE A 27 -18.60 -6.54 7.46
C PHE A 27 -17.78 -7.29 8.52
N ALA A 28 -17.57 -6.66 9.66
CA ALA A 28 -16.77 -7.25 10.71
C ALA A 28 -17.48 -8.49 11.29
N PRO A 29 -16.86 -9.68 11.27
CA PRO A 29 -17.38 -10.81 11.99
C PRO A 29 -17.38 -10.47 13.47
N LYS A 30 -18.53 -10.63 14.13
CA LYS A 30 -18.72 -10.33 15.57
C LYS A 30 -17.73 -11.07 16.49
N SER A 31 -17.01 -12.04 15.97
CA SER A 31 -16.03 -12.88 16.64
C SER A 31 -14.57 -12.51 16.38
N SER A 32 -14.28 -11.48 15.57
CA SER A 32 -12.89 -11.08 15.31
C SER A 32 -12.38 -10.18 16.42
N PRO A 33 -11.25 -10.50 17.07
CA PRO A 33 -10.65 -9.67 18.11
C PRO A 33 -10.12 -8.33 17.58
N LEU A 34 -10.02 -8.15 16.24
CA LEU A 34 -9.59 -6.91 15.59
C LEU A 34 -10.73 -5.91 15.34
N VAL A 35 -11.95 -6.21 15.76
CA VAL A 35 -13.10 -5.37 15.44
C VAL A 35 -13.47 -4.51 16.64
N THR A 36 -13.04 -3.27 16.61
CA THR A 36 -13.56 -2.19 17.44
C THR A 36 -14.61 -1.37 16.67
N GLU A 37 -15.39 -0.56 17.37
CA GLU A 37 -16.43 0.29 16.75
C GLU A 37 -15.88 1.26 15.69
N ASN A 38 -14.59 1.59 15.78
CA ASN A 38 -13.85 2.39 14.79
C ASN A 38 -12.50 1.72 14.52
N TYR A 39 -12.04 1.72 13.28
CA TYR A 39 -10.68 1.27 12.99
C TYR A 39 -9.67 2.28 13.52
N HIS A 40 -8.77 1.83 14.35
CA HIS A 40 -7.66 2.65 14.84
C HIS A 40 -6.37 2.40 14.08
N THR A 41 -6.30 1.27 13.36
CA THR A 41 -5.10 0.86 12.64
C THR A 41 -5.41 0.29 11.26
N SER A 42 -4.39 0.29 10.39
CA SER A 42 -4.49 -0.31 9.06
C SER A 42 -4.70 -1.82 9.09
N LEU A 43 -4.16 -2.51 10.11
CA LEU A 43 -4.37 -3.95 10.28
C LEU A 43 -5.81 -4.29 10.67
N GLU A 44 -6.44 -3.49 11.53
CA GLU A 44 -7.85 -3.67 11.87
C GLU A 44 -8.75 -3.50 10.63
N ALA A 45 -8.48 -2.47 9.82
CA ALA A 45 -9.19 -2.25 8.57
C ALA A 45 -9.05 -3.43 7.61
N LEU A 46 -7.83 -3.95 7.42
CA LEU A 46 -7.57 -5.12 6.59
C LEU A 46 -8.19 -6.39 7.17
N GLY A 47 -8.14 -6.57 8.48
CA GLY A 47 -8.77 -7.70 9.19
C GLY A 47 -10.29 -7.74 8.96
N SER A 48 -10.95 -6.60 8.93
CA SER A 48 -12.39 -6.50 8.71
C SER A 48 -12.86 -6.99 7.34
N VAL A 49 -11.97 -6.98 6.34
CA VAL A 49 -12.27 -7.43 4.96
C VAL A 49 -11.80 -8.84 4.68
N SER A 50 -11.27 -9.57 5.68
CA SER A 50 -10.72 -10.91 5.53
C SER A 50 -11.71 -11.90 4.90
N ASP A 51 -12.98 -11.89 5.33
CA ASP A 51 -14.03 -12.76 4.78
C ASP A 51 -14.31 -12.49 3.30
N MET A 52 -14.23 -11.23 2.89
CA MET A 52 -14.37 -10.83 1.49
C MET A 52 -13.16 -11.31 0.68
N LEU A 53 -11.96 -11.13 1.22
CA LEU A 53 -10.73 -11.63 0.60
C LEU A 53 -10.76 -13.15 0.45
N GLN A 54 -11.24 -13.89 1.45
CA GLN A 54 -11.38 -15.35 1.35
C GLN A 54 -12.29 -15.78 0.21
N LYS A 55 -13.42 -15.09 0.00
CA LYS A 55 -14.38 -15.37 -1.07
C LYS A 55 -13.92 -14.89 -2.45
N SER A 56 -12.92 -14.02 -2.51
CA SER A 56 -12.37 -13.52 -3.76
C SER A 56 -11.68 -14.62 -4.55
N LYS A 57 -11.78 -14.56 -5.88
CA LYS A 57 -11.07 -15.46 -6.80
C LYS A 57 -9.72 -14.90 -7.27
N CYS A 58 -9.38 -13.69 -6.89
CA CYS A 58 -8.10 -13.07 -7.26
C CYS A 58 -6.95 -13.80 -6.59
N GLU A 59 -5.92 -14.10 -7.36
CA GLU A 59 -4.70 -14.76 -6.85
C GLU A 59 -3.82 -13.78 -6.07
N HIS A 60 -3.70 -12.56 -6.58
CA HIS A 60 -2.87 -11.50 -6.02
C HIS A 60 -3.71 -10.33 -5.55
N VAL A 61 -3.19 -9.60 -4.58
CA VAL A 61 -3.78 -8.37 -4.04
C VAL A 61 -2.73 -7.27 -4.02
N VAL A 62 -3.20 -6.04 -4.16
CA VAL A 62 -2.42 -4.83 -3.93
C VAL A 62 -3.03 -4.14 -2.72
N VAL A 63 -2.22 -3.91 -1.70
CA VAL A 63 -2.58 -3.11 -0.53
C VAL A 63 -1.91 -1.76 -0.69
N CYS A 64 -2.66 -0.67 -0.58
CA CYS A 64 -2.10 0.68 -0.70
C CYS A 64 -2.81 1.66 0.23
N GLY A 65 -2.05 2.65 0.70
CA GLY A 65 -2.60 3.85 1.32
C GLY A 65 -3.29 4.76 0.29
N ALA A 66 -4.00 5.76 0.76
CA ALA A 66 -4.66 6.77 -0.08
C ALA A 66 -3.99 8.15 0.00
N ASP A 67 -2.83 8.24 0.60
CA ASP A 67 -2.05 9.47 0.88
C ASP A 67 -0.91 9.70 -0.12
N ILE A 68 -0.73 8.80 -1.09
CA ILE A 68 0.31 8.89 -2.12
C ILE A 68 -0.28 9.35 -3.46
N ILE A 69 0.33 10.35 -4.05
CA ILE A 69 0.09 10.77 -5.45
C ILE A 69 1.25 10.29 -6.29
N ALA A 70 1.01 9.30 -7.13
CA ALA A 70 1.99 8.77 -8.09
C ALA A 70 1.26 8.06 -9.22
N ASN A 71 1.79 8.16 -10.44
CA ASN A 71 1.28 7.41 -11.59
C ASN A 71 2.09 6.12 -11.77
N ILE A 72 1.83 5.14 -10.91
CA ILE A 72 2.57 3.88 -10.86
C ILE A 72 1.97 2.87 -11.83
N PRO A 73 2.77 2.26 -12.72
CA PRO A 73 2.32 1.19 -13.62
C PRO A 73 2.18 -0.13 -12.82
N LEU A 74 1.04 -0.31 -12.16
CA LEU A 74 0.80 -1.49 -11.30
C LEU A 74 0.91 -2.82 -12.05
N ASP A 75 0.59 -2.85 -13.35
CA ASP A 75 0.75 -4.04 -14.19
C ASP A 75 2.23 -4.45 -14.33
N GLU A 76 3.12 -3.48 -14.42
CA GLU A 76 4.55 -3.71 -14.47
C GLU A 76 5.08 -4.21 -13.13
N ALA A 77 4.71 -3.54 -12.05
CA ALA A 77 5.05 -3.96 -10.69
C ALA A 77 4.54 -5.39 -10.39
N MET A 78 3.33 -5.72 -10.83
CA MET A 78 2.77 -7.07 -10.72
C MET A 78 3.56 -8.11 -11.54
N ARG A 79 4.00 -7.76 -12.75
CA ARG A 79 4.85 -8.65 -13.56
C ARG A 79 6.18 -8.93 -12.88
N GLU A 80 6.82 -7.90 -12.34
CA GLU A 80 8.08 -8.06 -11.61
C GLU A 80 7.89 -8.89 -10.33
N HIS A 81 6.79 -8.70 -9.58
CA HIS A 81 6.43 -9.54 -8.45
C HIS A 81 6.33 -11.01 -8.83
N LYS A 82 5.59 -11.33 -9.90
CA LYS A 82 5.45 -12.71 -10.38
C LYS A 82 6.76 -13.31 -10.85
N LYS A 83 7.62 -12.51 -11.47
CA LYS A 83 8.93 -12.94 -11.98
C LYS A 83 9.92 -13.20 -10.85
N SER A 84 9.92 -12.38 -9.81
CA SER A 84 10.82 -12.56 -8.66
C SER A 84 10.46 -13.77 -7.83
N GLY A 85 9.19 -14.16 -7.81
CA GLY A 85 8.67 -15.21 -6.94
C GLY A 85 8.67 -14.84 -5.45
N ALA A 86 8.87 -13.57 -5.11
CA ALA A 86 8.87 -13.09 -3.74
C ALA A 86 7.50 -13.24 -3.08
N ASP A 87 7.49 -13.34 -1.75
CA ASP A 87 6.26 -13.39 -0.96
C ASP A 87 5.57 -12.03 -0.95
N VAL A 88 6.36 -10.96 -0.83
CA VAL A 88 5.91 -9.56 -0.84
C VAL A 88 6.77 -8.73 -1.79
N THR A 89 6.13 -7.84 -2.55
CA THR A 89 6.83 -6.77 -3.27
C THR A 89 6.40 -5.42 -2.70
N ILE A 90 7.38 -4.61 -2.30
CA ILE A 90 7.18 -3.25 -1.78
C ILE A 90 7.50 -2.26 -2.89
N VAL A 91 6.57 -1.37 -3.22
CA VAL A 91 6.84 -0.27 -4.13
C VAL A 91 7.57 0.83 -3.36
N CYS A 92 8.70 1.28 -3.86
CA CYS A 92 9.54 2.27 -3.20
C CYS A 92 10.12 3.28 -4.20
N THR A 93 10.64 4.39 -3.68
CA THR A 93 11.30 5.44 -4.47
C THR A 93 12.58 5.91 -3.77
N LYS A 94 13.51 6.46 -4.56
CA LYS A 94 14.62 7.27 -4.04
C LYS A 94 14.19 8.71 -3.82
N ASN A 95 13.28 9.17 -4.66
CA ASN A 95 12.78 10.53 -4.70
C ASN A 95 11.41 10.55 -4.05
N GLY A 96 11.05 11.62 -3.38
CA GLY A 96 9.71 11.81 -2.82
C GLY A 96 9.62 13.17 -2.19
N ASP A 97 8.69 13.99 -2.69
CA ASP A 97 8.37 15.29 -2.18
C ASP A 97 7.16 15.23 -1.24
N GLY A 98 7.13 16.14 -0.28
CA GLY A 98 6.07 16.19 0.73
C GLY A 98 6.23 15.11 1.81
N GLY A 99 5.46 15.20 2.86
CA GLY A 99 5.26 14.30 4.00
C GLY A 99 6.42 13.45 4.54
N ALA A 100 6.30 12.94 5.74
CA ALA A 100 7.23 11.97 6.29
C ALA A 100 6.90 10.56 5.80
N PHE A 101 7.88 9.81 5.32
CA PHE A 101 7.72 8.41 4.98
C PHE A 101 7.93 7.55 6.22
N ASP A 102 7.03 6.60 6.45
CA ASP A 102 7.06 5.79 7.66
C ASP A 102 8.09 4.65 7.61
N MET A 103 8.40 4.16 6.40
CA MET A 103 9.29 3.02 6.19
C MET A 103 10.37 3.34 5.18
N PHE A 104 11.59 2.96 5.51
CA PHE A 104 12.78 3.12 4.69
C PHE A 104 13.45 1.77 4.45
N LEU A 105 14.02 1.60 3.26
CA LEU A 105 14.55 0.33 2.79
C LEU A 105 16.00 0.47 2.30
N ASN A 106 16.80 -0.57 2.52
CA ASN A 106 18.02 -0.82 1.79
C ASN A 106 17.86 -2.05 0.90
N LEU A 107 18.35 -1.96 -0.32
CA LEU A 107 18.18 -2.98 -1.34
C LEU A 107 19.52 -3.56 -1.77
N SER A 108 19.49 -4.85 -2.12
CA SER A 108 20.55 -5.51 -2.89
C SER A 108 20.59 -5.00 -4.34
N PRO A 109 21.66 -5.28 -5.11
CA PRO A 109 21.69 -5.00 -6.56
C PRO A 109 20.57 -5.72 -7.35
N ARG A 110 19.96 -6.75 -6.77
CA ARG A 110 18.81 -7.49 -7.34
C ARG A 110 17.47 -6.96 -6.87
N HIS A 111 17.46 -5.83 -6.17
CA HIS A 111 16.27 -5.22 -5.55
C HIS A 111 15.61 -6.08 -4.44
N GLU A 112 16.33 -7.02 -3.85
CA GLU A 112 15.88 -7.70 -2.64
C GLU A 112 16.03 -6.76 -1.44
N VAL A 113 15.07 -6.79 -0.52
CA VAL A 113 15.12 -5.93 0.68
C VAL A 113 16.06 -6.54 1.71
N ASN A 114 17.13 -5.82 2.04
CA ASN A 114 18.16 -6.25 2.98
C ASN A 114 18.02 -5.61 4.36
N ASP A 115 17.30 -4.49 4.47
CA ASP A 115 17.08 -3.80 5.74
C ASP A 115 15.77 -3.00 5.65
N ILE A 116 14.99 -3.02 6.71
CA ILE A 116 13.77 -2.23 6.89
C ILE A 116 13.94 -1.39 8.15
N ARG A 117 13.69 -0.09 8.03
CA ARG A 117 13.73 0.85 9.16
C ARG A 117 12.49 1.72 9.18
N ASN A 118 11.95 1.91 10.35
CA ASN A 118 10.76 2.72 10.59
C ASN A 118 11.11 3.96 11.41
N GLY A 119 10.39 5.06 11.19
CA GLY A 119 10.47 6.30 11.97
C GLY A 119 11.41 7.36 11.38
N ASP A 120 11.35 8.56 11.96
CA ASP A 120 11.94 9.79 11.46
C ASP A 120 13.48 9.77 11.31
N ASN A 121 14.16 8.95 12.11
CA ASN A 121 15.63 8.85 12.09
C ASN A 121 16.16 7.80 11.11
N ALA A 122 15.29 7.08 10.40
CA ALA A 122 15.69 6.01 9.50
C ALA A 122 16.21 6.53 8.15
N GLY A 123 15.72 7.69 7.70
CA GLY A 123 16.01 8.24 6.37
C GLY A 123 17.49 8.57 6.09
N GLY A 124 18.31 8.79 7.14
CA GLY A 124 19.75 9.05 6.96
C GLY A 124 20.61 7.82 6.63
N LYS A 125 20.08 6.61 6.87
CA LYS A 125 20.80 5.33 6.69
C LYS A 125 20.26 4.48 5.55
N CYS A 126 19.03 4.73 5.11
CA CYS A 126 18.37 4.00 4.04
C CYS A 126 18.22 4.86 2.80
N LYS A 127 18.37 4.24 1.62
CA LYS A 127 18.37 4.95 0.32
C LYS A 127 17.00 5.03 -0.32
N TYR A 128 16.06 4.19 0.08
CA TYR A 128 14.74 4.08 -0.54
C TYR A 128 13.65 4.32 0.49
N LYS A 129 12.56 4.93 0.05
CA LYS A 129 11.37 5.22 0.84
C LYS A 129 10.23 4.34 0.35
N SER A 130 9.55 3.63 1.23
CA SER A 130 8.34 2.87 0.88
C SER A 130 7.20 3.83 0.52
N LEU A 131 6.44 3.49 -0.51
CA LEU A 131 5.25 4.23 -0.91
C LEU A 131 3.97 3.70 -0.24
N GLY A 132 4.09 2.79 0.73
CA GLY A 132 2.91 2.18 1.35
C GLY A 132 2.10 1.33 0.37
N ILE A 133 2.73 0.82 -0.68
CA ILE A 133 2.09 -0.02 -1.70
C ILE A 133 2.77 -1.38 -1.70
N TYR A 134 1.97 -2.42 -1.47
CA TYR A 134 2.43 -3.78 -1.27
C TYR A 134 1.69 -4.72 -2.21
N ILE A 135 2.43 -5.61 -2.90
CA ILE A 135 1.89 -6.62 -3.79
C ILE A 135 2.22 -7.98 -3.20
N MET A 136 1.23 -8.85 -3.08
CA MET A 136 1.41 -10.20 -2.54
C MET A 136 0.30 -11.14 -2.99
N LYS A 137 0.48 -12.44 -2.78
CA LYS A 137 -0.61 -13.41 -2.98
C LYS A 137 -1.70 -13.19 -1.94
N ARG A 138 -2.96 -13.29 -2.37
CA ARG A 138 -4.13 -13.16 -1.48
C ARG A 138 -4.06 -14.14 -0.28
N LYS A 139 -3.65 -15.38 -0.53
CA LYS A 139 -3.50 -16.38 0.53
C LYS A 139 -2.44 -15.95 1.55
N TYR A 140 -1.30 -15.43 1.07
CA TYR A 140 -0.24 -14.93 1.94
C TYR A 140 -0.73 -13.77 2.83
N LEU A 141 -1.51 -12.82 2.28
CA LEU A 141 -2.11 -11.75 3.08
C LEU A 141 -3.03 -12.29 4.17
N LEU A 142 -3.89 -13.26 3.87
CA LEU A 142 -4.79 -13.86 4.86
C LEU A 142 -4.02 -14.58 5.98
N ASP A 143 -2.98 -15.32 5.63
CA ASP A 143 -2.11 -16.01 6.60
C ASP A 143 -1.37 -14.97 7.47
N LEU A 144 -0.85 -13.89 6.85
CA LEU A 144 -0.19 -12.78 7.55
C LEU A 144 -1.14 -12.05 8.51
N LEU A 145 -2.38 -11.77 8.10
CA LEU A 145 -3.37 -11.12 8.97
C LEU A 145 -3.69 -11.98 10.20
N SER A 146 -3.82 -13.29 10.03
CA SER A 146 -4.01 -14.23 11.15
C SER A 146 -2.80 -14.22 12.10
N ASP A 147 -1.61 -14.18 11.55
CA ASP A 147 -0.35 -14.14 12.28
C ASP A 147 -0.20 -12.82 13.08
N CYS A 148 -0.57 -11.69 12.46
CA CYS A 148 -0.59 -10.37 13.11
C CYS A 148 -1.51 -10.34 14.34
N VAL A 149 -2.68 -10.98 14.25
CA VAL A 149 -3.60 -11.11 15.40
C VAL A 149 -2.93 -11.86 16.55
N THR A 150 -2.30 -12.99 16.23
CA THR A 150 -1.65 -13.85 17.22
C THR A 150 -0.51 -13.12 17.97
N HIS A 151 0.21 -12.24 17.27
CA HIS A 151 1.32 -11.46 17.81
C HIS A 151 0.92 -10.08 18.34
N ASN A 152 -0.37 -9.75 18.33
CA ASN A 152 -0.91 -8.45 18.76
C ASN A 152 -0.24 -7.26 18.02
N LEU A 153 -0.07 -7.37 16.70
CA LEU A 153 0.46 -6.32 15.85
C LEU A 153 -0.66 -5.36 15.45
N HIS A 154 -0.34 -4.07 15.33
CA HIS A 154 -1.34 -3.03 15.08
C HIS A 154 -1.14 -2.29 13.75
N SER A 155 0.09 -2.04 13.35
CA SER A 155 0.41 -1.31 12.12
C SER A 155 0.84 -2.27 11.02
N PHE A 156 0.21 -2.17 9.83
CA PHE A 156 0.62 -2.97 8.68
C PHE A 156 2.05 -2.63 8.23
N GLU A 157 2.37 -1.36 8.20
CA GLU A 157 3.69 -0.90 7.71
C GLU A 157 4.79 -1.12 8.74
N ARG A 158 4.57 -0.69 9.98
CA ARG A 158 5.60 -0.74 11.02
C ARG A 158 5.79 -2.14 11.58
N ASP A 159 4.67 -2.80 11.91
CA ASP A 159 4.74 -4.05 12.66
C ASP A 159 4.70 -5.26 11.73
N ALA A 160 3.70 -5.35 10.82
CA ALA A 160 3.54 -6.53 9.98
C ALA A 160 4.70 -6.67 8.98
N MET A 161 5.14 -5.58 8.33
CA MET A 161 6.26 -5.67 7.38
C MET A 161 7.59 -5.94 8.08
N GLN A 162 7.80 -5.40 9.29
CA GLN A 162 8.97 -5.75 10.10
C GLN A 162 8.93 -7.23 10.55
N HIS A 163 7.75 -7.73 10.89
CA HIS A 163 7.55 -9.14 11.25
C HIS A 163 7.85 -10.07 10.06
N VAL A 164 7.35 -9.74 8.87
CA VAL A 164 7.64 -10.45 7.61
C VAL A 164 9.16 -10.50 7.36
N PHE A 165 9.84 -9.35 7.50
CA PHE A 165 11.29 -9.27 7.32
C PHE A 165 12.06 -10.12 8.35
N ASN A 166 11.69 -10.03 9.63
CA ASN A 166 12.33 -10.79 10.70
C ASN A 166 12.11 -12.30 10.58
N ARG A 167 10.99 -12.72 9.99
CA ARG A 167 10.68 -14.13 9.70
C ARG A 167 11.54 -14.69 8.55
N GLY A 168 12.17 -13.81 7.77
CA GLY A 168 13.03 -14.19 6.64
C GLY A 168 12.27 -14.49 5.36
N ASP A 169 11.04 -14.00 5.23
CA ASP A 169 10.27 -14.13 4.00
C ASP A 169 10.92 -13.31 2.87
N ALA A 170 10.72 -13.75 1.63
CA ALA A 170 11.30 -13.12 0.47
C ALA A 170 10.60 -11.79 0.15
N ILE A 171 11.30 -10.67 0.38
CA ILE A 171 10.79 -9.33 0.09
C ILE A 171 11.57 -8.73 -1.08
N GLN A 172 10.85 -8.39 -2.15
CA GLN A 172 11.37 -7.70 -3.32
C GLN A 172 10.93 -6.23 -3.32
N ALA A 173 11.74 -5.35 -3.88
CA ALA A 173 11.36 -3.96 -4.10
C ALA A 173 11.11 -3.69 -5.58
N TYR A 174 10.03 -2.97 -5.88
CA TYR A 174 9.82 -2.33 -7.17
C TYR A 174 10.17 -0.85 -7.04
N VAL A 175 11.23 -0.42 -7.72
CA VAL A 175 11.72 0.96 -7.62
C VAL A 175 11.02 1.84 -8.65
N PHE A 176 10.26 2.81 -8.15
CA PHE A 176 9.60 3.83 -8.97
C PHE A 176 10.40 5.13 -8.91
N ASP A 177 10.88 5.61 -10.05
CA ASP A 177 11.82 6.74 -10.15
C ASP A 177 11.18 8.04 -10.66
N LYS A 178 9.86 8.02 -10.95
CA LYS A 178 9.12 9.21 -11.39
C LYS A 178 8.60 10.01 -10.20
N TYR A 179 7.79 11.02 -10.49
CA TYR A 179 7.22 11.89 -9.47
C TYR A 179 6.36 11.14 -8.47
N VAL A 180 6.61 11.42 -7.20
CA VAL A 180 5.85 10.92 -6.05
C VAL A 180 5.68 12.06 -5.06
N ALA A 181 4.46 12.26 -4.59
CA ALA A 181 4.17 13.12 -3.44
C ALA A 181 3.36 12.36 -2.39
N LYS A 182 3.73 12.52 -1.12
CA LYS A 182 2.94 12.05 0.02
C LYS A 182 2.18 13.24 0.61
N ILE A 183 0.89 13.05 0.85
CA ILE A 183 0.00 14.07 1.39
C ILE A 183 -0.28 13.78 2.86
N GLU A 184 0.19 14.68 3.72
CA GLU A 184 -0.04 14.61 5.17
C GLU A 184 -0.76 15.85 5.69
N ASP A 185 -0.56 16.98 5.01
CA ASP A 185 -1.09 18.26 5.40
C ASP A 185 -1.55 19.08 4.20
N VAL A 186 -2.15 20.24 4.47
CA VAL A 186 -2.63 21.18 3.44
C VAL A 186 -1.47 21.71 2.58
N LYS A 187 -0.28 21.86 3.14
CA LYS A 187 0.89 22.37 2.42
C LYS A 187 1.38 21.35 1.39
N SER A 188 1.54 20.09 1.77
CA SER A 188 1.91 18.99 0.86
C SER A 188 0.85 18.78 -0.21
N TYR A 189 -0.44 18.93 0.13
CA TYR A 189 -1.53 18.92 -0.85
C TYR A 189 -1.38 20.02 -1.90
N PHE A 190 -1.20 21.30 -1.49
CA PHE A 190 -1.01 22.40 -2.42
C PHE A 190 0.24 22.23 -3.29
N SER A 191 1.33 21.74 -2.72
CA SER A 191 2.56 21.46 -3.48
C SER A 191 2.31 20.42 -4.57
N ALA A 192 1.62 19.33 -4.25
CA ALA A 192 1.29 18.28 -5.20
C ALA A 192 0.33 18.76 -6.30
N VAL A 193 -0.71 19.52 -5.93
CA VAL A 193 -1.65 20.12 -6.91
C VAL A 193 -0.94 21.09 -7.83
N SER A 194 -0.09 21.96 -7.30
CA SER A 194 0.68 22.91 -8.11
C SER A 194 1.59 22.20 -9.11
N TYR A 195 2.27 21.11 -8.69
CA TYR A 195 3.09 20.31 -9.58
C TYR A 195 2.27 19.67 -10.70
N THR A 196 1.13 19.06 -10.38
CA THR A 196 0.27 18.41 -11.38
C THR A 196 -0.32 19.40 -12.36
N HIS A 197 -0.70 20.61 -11.92
CA HIS A 197 -1.21 21.67 -12.81
C HIS A 197 -0.11 22.27 -13.70
N LEU A 198 1.11 22.46 -13.19
CA LEU A 198 2.23 23.00 -13.97
C LEU A 198 2.80 21.97 -14.96
N THR A 199 2.68 20.70 -14.67
CA THR A 199 3.18 19.60 -15.51
C THR A 199 2.12 18.96 -16.40
N LEU A 200 0.85 19.41 -16.31
CA LEU A 200 -0.12 19.13 -17.37
C LEU A 200 0.47 19.76 -18.64
N PRO A 201 0.98 18.97 -19.59
CA PRO A 201 1.60 19.56 -20.75
C PRO A 201 0.54 20.34 -21.48
N THR A 202 0.96 21.39 -22.08
CA THR A 202 0.38 22.04 -23.23
C THR A 202 0.11 21.00 -24.33
N ILE A 203 -0.75 20.02 -24.09
CA ILE A 203 -1.28 19.08 -25.10
C ILE A 203 -2.48 19.72 -25.80
N CYS A 204 -2.57 21.03 -25.79
CA CYS A 204 -3.49 21.77 -26.62
C CYS A 204 -2.70 22.72 -27.48
N SER A 205 -1.98 22.17 -28.45
CA SER A 205 -1.50 22.88 -29.64
C SER A 205 -1.24 21.86 -30.72
N VAL A 206 -2.25 21.44 -31.41
CA VAL A 206 -2.41 21.42 -32.88
C VAL A 206 -3.85 21.10 -33.18
#